data_69ce38475820b4820b44c4778f16c6b1
#
_entry.id   69ce38475820b4820b44c4778f16c6b1
#
_cell.length_a   1.000
_cell.length_b   1.000
_cell.length_c   1.000
_cell.angle_alpha   90.00
_cell.angle_beta   90.00
_cell.angle_gamma   90.00
#
_symmetry.space_group_name_H-M   'P 1'
#
loop_
_entity.id
_entity.type
_entity.pdbx_description
1 polymer ?
#
loop_
_entity_poly.entity_id
_entity_poly.type
_entity_poly.pdbx_seq_one_letter_code
_entity_poly.pdbx_strand_id
1 'polypeptide(L)'
;MKKLSWVLLSGMVLTLAVSCTKKQTSQNVENEYVGSGSCIECHQKFYDLWSPSHHGKAMQPINAEFLKNEKLPDSEDFSLEGKIYKVTIGDSSITMIEKDGEKIKNFDVVWSLGGKNVFYFLTPLEKGKLQTIPLAYNLNDKAWYNNPM
;
A
#
# COMPACT_ATOMS: atom_id res chain seq x y z
N MET A 1 56.00 5.94 52.49
CA MET A 1 54.56 5.65 52.46
C MET A 1 53.70 6.57 51.56
N LYS A 2 54.25 7.60 50.89
CA LYS A 2 53.47 8.51 49.99
C LYS A 2 53.39 8.06 48.52
N LYS A 3 54.20 7.12 48.04
CA LYS A 3 54.20 6.64 46.64
C LYS A 3 53.19 5.55 46.35
N LEU A 4 52.69 4.82 47.33
CA LEU A 4 51.69 3.76 47.14
C LEU A 4 50.26 4.28 46.95
N SER A 5 49.97 5.45 47.53
CA SER A 5 48.63 6.11 47.42
C SER A 5 48.34 6.66 46.01
N TRP A 6 49.36 7.05 45.26
CA TRP A 6 49.20 7.61 43.92
C TRP A 6 48.91 6.52 42.82
N VAL A 7 49.46 5.32 43.04
CA VAL A 7 49.22 4.20 42.10
C VAL A 7 47.80 3.68 42.21
N LEU A 8 47.19 3.71 43.40
CA LEU A 8 45.80 3.27 43.59
C LEU A 8 44.78 4.31 43.06
N LEU A 9 45.10 5.59 43.08
CA LEU A 9 44.23 6.64 42.52
C LEU A 9 44.27 6.63 40.99
N SER A 10 45.40 6.30 40.36
CA SER A 10 45.54 6.20 38.90
C SER A 10 44.82 4.99 38.34
N GLY A 11 44.72 3.87 39.06
CA GLY A 11 44.00 2.66 38.64
C GLY A 11 42.46 2.84 38.65
N MET A 12 41.96 3.67 39.57
CA MET A 12 40.50 3.87 39.71
C MET A 12 39.91 4.82 38.66
N VAL A 13 40.71 5.73 38.09
CA VAL A 13 40.27 6.61 37.01
C VAL A 13 40.21 5.92 35.66
N LEU A 14 40.98 4.87 35.45
CA LEU A 14 41.03 4.15 34.17
C LEU A 14 39.88 3.16 33.96
N THR A 15 39.18 2.75 35.04
CA THR A 15 38.04 1.81 34.95
C THR A 15 36.71 2.47 34.63
N LEU A 16 36.59 3.81 34.65
CA LEU A 16 35.39 4.55 34.36
C LEU A 16 35.22 4.93 32.87
N ALA A 17 36.24 4.68 32.03
CA ALA A 17 36.22 5.09 30.62
C ALA A 17 35.76 3.98 29.63
N VAL A 18 35.37 2.79 30.12
CA VAL A 18 34.95 1.66 29.24
C VAL A 18 33.43 1.48 29.18
N SER A 19 32.66 2.34 29.80
CA SER A 19 31.21 2.22 29.79
C SER A 19 30.59 3.28 28.86
N CYS A 20 30.01 2.83 27.77
CA CYS A 20 29.19 3.53 26.78
C CYS A 20 29.83 3.83 25.42
N THR A 21 30.24 2.78 24.72
CA THR A 21 30.11 2.79 23.26
C THR A 21 29.17 1.65 22.84
N LYS A 22 27.90 1.74 23.19
CA LYS A 22 26.86 1.14 22.34
C LYS A 22 26.90 1.92 21.04
N LYS A 23 27.56 1.36 20.02
CA LYS A 23 27.36 1.72 18.63
C LYS A 23 25.86 1.57 18.40
N GLN A 24 25.15 2.69 18.43
CA GLN A 24 23.84 2.75 17.79
C GLN A 24 24.12 2.50 16.30
N THR A 25 23.97 1.26 15.90
CA THR A 25 23.70 0.94 14.52
C THR A 25 22.39 1.68 14.26
N SER A 26 22.46 2.78 13.55
CA SER A 26 21.28 3.38 12.92
C SER A 26 20.75 2.30 11.97
N GLN A 27 19.87 1.44 12.49
CA GLN A 27 18.97 0.72 11.65
C GLN A 27 18.21 1.85 10.92
N ASN A 28 18.43 1.97 9.61
CA ASN A 28 17.45 2.57 8.74
C ASN A 28 16.18 1.77 9.00
N VAL A 29 15.35 2.27 9.89
CA VAL A 29 13.96 1.89 9.98
C VAL A 29 13.40 2.49 8.70
N GLU A 30 13.49 1.74 7.59
CA GLU A 30 12.55 1.93 6.51
C GLU A 30 11.20 1.95 7.21
N ASN A 31 10.42 3.00 7.01
CA ASN A 31 9.06 3.11 7.52
C ASN A 31 8.23 2.03 6.82
N GLU A 32 8.42 0.80 7.22
CA GLU A 32 7.69 -0.35 6.73
C GLU A 32 6.32 -0.34 7.43
N TYR A 33 5.27 -0.13 6.64
CA TYR A 33 3.92 -0.28 7.14
C TYR A 33 3.72 -1.73 7.56
N VAL A 34 3.53 -1.95 8.85
CA VAL A 34 3.37 -3.29 9.43
C VAL A 34 2.04 -3.97 9.05
N GLY A 35 1.12 -3.23 8.42
CA GLY A 35 -0.19 -3.74 8.02
C GLY A 35 -1.13 -4.05 9.20
N SER A 36 -2.41 -4.27 8.88
CA SER A 36 -3.44 -4.55 9.90
C SER A 36 -3.29 -5.93 10.55
N GLY A 37 -2.59 -6.85 9.91
CA GLY A 37 -2.29 -8.19 10.48
C GLY A 37 -1.51 -8.14 11.78
N SER A 38 -0.67 -7.11 12.00
CA SER A 38 0.06 -6.93 13.24
C SER A 38 -0.84 -6.63 14.46
N CYS A 39 -2.08 -6.21 14.22
CA CYS A 39 -3.04 -5.95 15.30
C CYS A 39 -3.63 -7.24 15.92
N ILE A 40 -3.51 -8.38 15.24
CA ILE A 40 -4.15 -9.65 15.61
C ILE A 40 -3.70 -10.10 17.00
N GLU A 41 -2.39 -10.05 17.30
CA GLU A 41 -1.83 -10.55 18.55
C GLU A 41 -2.49 -9.95 19.80
N CYS A 42 -2.84 -8.65 19.75
CA CYS A 42 -3.45 -7.96 20.89
C CYS A 42 -4.96 -7.76 20.74
N HIS A 43 -5.49 -7.76 19.50
CA HIS A 43 -6.87 -7.38 19.19
C HIS A 43 -7.60 -8.41 18.33
N GLN A 44 -7.35 -9.70 18.52
CA GLN A 44 -7.92 -10.81 17.73
C GLN A 44 -9.44 -10.66 17.51
N LYS A 45 -10.21 -10.52 18.59
CA LYS A 45 -11.67 -10.42 18.52
C LYS A 45 -12.15 -9.21 17.69
N PHE A 46 -11.46 -8.09 17.81
CA PHE A 46 -11.78 -6.90 17.01
C PHE A 46 -11.43 -7.14 15.54
N TYR A 47 -10.26 -7.72 15.30
CA TYR A 47 -9.79 -8.01 13.93
C TYR A 47 -10.74 -8.96 13.20
N ASP A 48 -11.20 -10.01 13.85
CA ASP A 48 -12.13 -11.01 13.28
C ASP A 48 -13.49 -10.38 12.87
N LEU A 49 -13.94 -9.36 13.58
CA LEU A 49 -15.15 -8.61 13.25
C LEU A 49 -14.91 -7.55 12.17
N TRP A 50 -13.75 -6.90 12.22
CA TRP A 50 -13.42 -5.80 11.31
C TRP A 50 -12.98 -6.28 9.92
N SER A 51 -12.10 -7.27 9.83
CA SER A 51 -11.50 -7.69 8.56
C SER A 51 -12.52 -8.15 7.50
N PRO A 52 -13.62 -8.87 7.82
CA PRO A 52 -14.63 -9.23 6.83
C PRO A 52 -15.64 -8.10 6.54
N SER A 53 -15.62 -7.02 7.33
CA SER A 53 -16.53 -5.88 7.16
C SER A 53 -16.25 -5.07 5.89
N HIS A 54 -17.21 -4.23 5.47
CA HIS A 54 -16.98 -3.31 4.35
C HIS A 54 -15.82 -2.34 4.60
N HIS A 55 -15.56 -1.95 5.85
CA HIS A 55 -14.41 -1.12 6.21
C HIS A 55 -13.08 -1.87 6.05
N GLY A 56 -13.02 -3.13 6.52
CA GLY A 56 -11.83 -3.97 6.36
C GLY A 56 -11.51 -4.27 4.89
N LYS A 57 -12.54 -4.32 4.05
CA LYS A 57 -12.44 -4.57 2.61
C LYS A 57 -12.49 -3.31 1.74
N ALA A 58 -12.50 -2.13 2.35
CA ALA A 58 -12.65 -0.87 1.60
C ALA A 58 -11.50 -0.60 0.62
N MET A 59 -10.33 -1.18 0.86
CA MET A 59 -9.18 -1.11 -0.04
C MET A 59 -8.57 -2.50 -0.17
N GLN A 60 -8.55 -3.04 -1.38
CA GLN A 60 -8.07 -4.39 -1.66
C GLN A 60 -7.02 -4.38 -2.78
N PRO A 61 -5.95 -5.18 -2.67
CA PRO A 61 -4.98 -5.30 -3.75
C PRO A 61 -5.60 -6.01 -4.95
N ILE A 62 -5.25 -5.57 -6.15
CA ILE A 62 -5.60 -6.29 -7.37
C ILE A 62 -4.68 -7.49 -7.50
N ASN A 63 -5.27 -8.67 -7.47
CA ASN A 63 -4.60 -9.95 -7.61
C ASN A 63 -5.57 -11.02 -8.12
N ALA A 64 -5.08 -12.23 -8.36
CA ALA A 64 -5.88 -13.33 -8.87
C ALA A 64 -7.07 -13.69 -7.97
N GLU A 65 -6.92 -13.59 -6.64
CA GLU A 65 -7.99 -13.87 -5.68
C GLU A 65 -9.12 -12.82 -5.80
N PHE A 66 -8.76 -11.53 -5.83
CA PHE A 66 -9.72 -10.44 -6.03
C PHE A 66 -10.51 -10.64 -7.32
N LEU A 67 -9.82 -10.85 -8.45
CA LEU A 67 -10.46 -10.98 -9.76
C LEU A 67 -11.35 -12.24 -9.87
N LYS A 68 -10.94 -13.35 -9.26
CA LYS A 68 -11.75 -14.57 -9.17
C LYS A 68 -13.05 -14.35 -8.40
N ASN A 69 -12.98 -13.56 -7.30
CA ASN A 69 -14.12 -13.29 -6.45
C ASN A 69 -15.09 -12.29 -7.09
N GLU A 70 -14.57 -11.19 -7.64
CA GLU A 70 -15.39 -10.08 -8.15
C GLU A 70 -15.87 -10.29 -9.59
N LYS A 71 -15.19 -11.11 -10.40
CA LYS A 71 -15.58 -11.48 -11.79
C LYS A 71 -15.89 -10.27 -12.65
N LEU A 72 -15.01 -9.28 -12.62
CA LEU A 72 -15.15 -8.06 -13.39
C LEU A 72 -14.99 -8.36 -14.89
N PRO A 73 -15.84 -7.80 -15.76
CA PRO A 73 -15.66 -7.90 -17.22
C PRO A 73 -14.68 -6.81 -17.70
N ASP A 74 -14.15 -6.99 -18.91
CA ASP A 74 -13.52 -5.90 -19.64
C ASP A 74 -14.53 -4.74 -19.83
N SER A 75 -14.03 -3.51 -19.91
CA SER A 75 -14.88 -2.38 -20.26
C SER A 75 -15.07 -2.26 -21.77
N GLU A 76 -16.14 -1.60 -22.18
CA GLU A 76 -16.24 -0.97 -23.50
C GLU A 76 -15.28 0.23 -23.57
N ASP A 77 -15.16 0.82 -24.76
CA ASP A 77 -14.42 2.05 -24.96
C ASP A 77 -15.25 3.25 -24.44
N PHE A 78 -14.65 4.04 -23.55
CA PHE A 78 -15.25 5.25 -22.99
C PHE A 78 -14.57 6.50 -23.52
N SER A 79 -15.33 7.42 -24.08
CA SER A 79 -14.81 8.71 -24.50
C SER A 79 -14.98 9.75 -23.38
N LEU A 80 -13.88 10.36 -22.96
CA LEU A 80 -13.84 11.42 -21.93
C LEU A 80 -12.80 12.46 -22.33
N GLU A 81 -13.21 13.73 -22.41
CA GLU A 81 -12.32 14.87 -22.74
C GLU A 81 -11.48 14.68 -24.01
N GLY A 82 -12.05 14.06 -25.03
CA GLY A 82 -11.36 13.82 -26.32
C GLY A 82 -10.40 12.62 -26.33
N LYS A 83 -10.27 11.89 -25.23
CA LYS A 83 -9.50 10.67 -25.11
C LYS A 83 -10.43 9.46 -25.02
N ILE A 84 -9.91 8.31 -25.37
CA ILE A 84 -10.61 7.03 -25.24
C ILE A 84 -9.92 6.20 -24.14
N TYR A 85 -10.72 5.71 -23.22
CA TYR A 85 -10.29 4.85 -22.10
C TYR A 85 -10.93 3.48 -22.21
N LYS A 86 -10.14 2.46 -21.93
CA LYS A 86 -10.59 1.06 -21.86
C LYS A 86 -9.91 0.35 -20.70
N VAL A 87 -10.65 -0.48 -19.99
CA VAL A 87 -10.10 -1.39 -18.96
C VAL A 87 -10.09 -2.81 -19.49
N THR A 88 -8.97 -3.48 -19.34
CA THR A 88 -8.81 -4.91 -19.64
C THR A 88 -8.49 -5.69 -18.38
N ILE A 89 -9.14 -6.84 -18.23
CA ILE A 89 -9.01 -7.73 -17.07
C ILE A 89 -8.18 -8.94 -17.46
N GLY A 90 -7.04 -9.14 -16.80
CA GLY A 90 -6.22 -10.35 -16.91
C GLY A 90 -6.50 -11.33 -15.78
N ASP A 91 -5.74 -12.41 -15.70
CA ASP A 91 -5.91 -13.44 -14.67
C ASP A 91 -5.55 -12.94 -13.25
N SER A 92 -4.64 -11.98 -13.16
CA SER A 92 -4.15 -11.43 -11.88
C SER A 92 -3.90 -9.92 -11.91
N SER A 93 -4.31 -9.23 -12.97
CA SER A 93 -4.04 -7.82 -13.22
C SER A 93 -5.21 -7.11 -13.86
N ILE A 94 -5.28 -5.80 -13.64
CA ILE A 94 -6.17 -4.87 -14.37
C ILE A 94 -5.28 -3.83 -15.03
N THR A 95 -5.51 -3.55 -16.30
CA THR A 95 -4.80 -2.50 -17.04
C THR A 95 -5.82 -1.53 -17.63
N MET A 96 -5.64 -0.23 -17.40
CA MET A 96 -6.36 0.81 -18.12
C MET A 96 -5.51 1.31 -19.29
N ILE A 97 -6.11 1.39 -20.46
CA ILE A 97 -5.53 1.92 -21.69
C ILE A 97 -6.12 3.29 -21.94
N GLU A 98 -5.28 4.31 -22.07
CA GLU A 98 -5.65 5.66 -22.53
C GLU A 98 -5.15 5.83 -23.97
N LYS A 99 -6.04 6.25 -24.86
CA LYS A 99 -5.70 6.65 -26.23
C LYS A 99 -5.98 8.14 -26.41
N ASP A 100 -4.94 8.91 -26.79
CA ASP A 100 -4.98 10.33 -27.08
C ASP A 100 -4.45 10.55 -28.51
N GLY A 101 -5.35 10.53 -29.50
CA GLY A 101 -5.01 10.43 -30.90
C GLY A 101 -4.20 9.14 -31.19
N GLU A 102 -2.97 9.28 -31.67
CA GLU A 102 -2.06 8.16 -31.93
C GLU A 102 -1.27 7.70 -30.70
N LYS A 103 -1.32 8.45 -29.60
CA LYS A 103 -0.60 8.13 -28.38
C LYS A 103 -1.39 7.13 -27.56
N ILE A 104 -0.73 6.06 -27.15
CA ILE A 104 -1.29 5.04 -26.27
C ILE A 104 -0.50 5.02 -24.97
N LYS A 105 -1.18 5.04 -23.84
CA LYS A 105 -0.60 4.92 -22.51
C LYS A 105 -1.33 3.86 -21.71
N ASN A 106 -0.57 2.99 -21.05
CA ASN A 106 -1.11 1.95 -20.18
C ASN A 106 -0.86 2.32 -18.73
N PHE A 107 -1.84 2.04 -17.88
CA PHE A 107 -1.77 2.25 -16.44
C PHE A 107 -2.10 0.93 -15.75
N ASP A 108 -1.16 0.43 -14.97
CA ASP A 108 -1.41 -0.73 -14.13
C ASP A 108 -2.28 -0.31 -12.95
N VAL A 109 -3.34 -1.07 -12.71
CA VAL A 109 -4.20 -0.87 -11.55
C VAL A 109 -3.72 -1.79 -10.44
N VAL A 110 -3.40 -1.22 -9.29
CA VAL A 110 -2.80 -1.98 -8.17
C VAL A 110 -3.75 -2.16 -6.99
N TRP A 111 -4.75 -1.28 -6.85
CA TRP A 111 -5.73 -1.33 -5.75
C TRP A 111 -7.14 -1.04 -6.25
N SER A 112 -8.12 -1.69 -5.60
CA SER A 112 -9.52 -1.29 -5.64
C SER A 112 -9.88 -0.52 -4.37
N LEU A 113 -10.78 0.45 -4.49
CA LEU A 113 -11.34 1.21 -3.39
C LEU A 113 -12.87 1.10 -3.43
N GLY A 114 -13.50 0.73 -2.31
CA GLY A 114 -14.94 0.52 -2.21
C GLY A 114 -15.30 -0.96 -2.02
N GLY A 115 -16.33 -1.48 -2.72
CA GLY A 115 -16.71 -2.90 -2.68
C GLY A 115 -18.10 -3.18 -2.12
N LYS A 116 -18.89 -2.15 -1.81
CA LYS A 116 -20.31 -2.33 -1.46
C LYS A 116 -21.24 -2.05 -2.64
N ASN A 117 -21.05 -0.91 -3.30
CA ASN A 117 -21.87 -0.48 -4.44
C ASN A 117 -21.03 -0.18 -5.67
N VAL A 118 -19.77 0.19 -5.47
CA VAL A 118 -18.86 0.63 -6.52
C VAL A 118 -17.43 0.23 -6.18
N PHE A 119 -16.67 -0.06 -7.22
CA PHE A 119 -15.22 -0.09 -7.19
C PHE A 119 -14.65 1.12 -7.93
N TYR A 120 -13.84 1.90 -7.24
CA TYR A 120 -12.87 2.81 -7.84
C TYR A 120 -11.52 2.08 -7.92
N PHE A 121 -10.73 2.40 -8.91
CA PHE A 121 -9.45 1.71 -9.14
C PHE A 121 -8.31 2.70 -9.06
N LEU A 122 -7.19 2.26 -8.50
CA LEU A 122 -6.03 3.09 -8.21
C LEU A 122 -4.82 2.61 -9.00
N THR A 123 -4.16 3.55 -9.65
CA THR A 123 -2.87 3.34 -10.32
C THR A 123 -1.75 4.04 -9.54
N PRO A 124 -0.53 3.44 -9.48
CA PRO A 124 0.57 4.06 -8.79
C PRO A 124 1.11 5.27 -9.55
N LEU A 125 1.50 6.28 -8.79
CA LEU A 125 2.26 7.44 -9.24
C LEU A 125 3.63 7.47 -8.57
N GLU A 126 4.45 8.43 -8.96
CA GLU A 126 5.74 8.66 -8.34
C GLU A 126 5.63 8.90 -6.82
N LYS A 127 6.68 8.54 -6.10
CA LYS A 127 6.82 8.74 -4.65
C LYS A 127 5.73 8.07 -3.80
N GLY A 128 5.24 6.89 -4.24
CA GLY A 128 4.24 6.11 -3.50
C GLY A 128 2.83 6.69 -3.49
N LYS A 129 2.54 7.71 -4.30
CA LYS A 129 1.19 8.24 -4.46
C LYS A 129 0.33 7.28 -5.26
N LEU A 130 -0.97 7.33 -5.03
CA LEU A 130 -1.98 6.61 -5.80
C LEU A 130 -2.96 7.63 -6.40
N GLN A 131 -3.46 7.32 -7.58
CA GLN A 131 -4.47 8.11 -8.27
C GLN A 131 -5.60 7.19 -8.75
N THR A 132 -6.84 7.64 -8.62
CA THR A 132 -7.97 6.96 -9.24
C THR A 132 -7.89 7.04 -10.76
N ILE A 133 -8.26 5.97 -11.45
CA ILE A 133 -8.45 6.02 -12.90
C ILE A 133 -9.82 6.62 -13.22
N PRO A 134 -10.04 7.17 -14.44
CA PRO A 134 -11.28 7.84 -14.82
C PRO A 134 -12.47 6.91 -15.09
N LEU A 135 -12.32 5.62 -14.83
CA LEU A 135 -13.39 4.62 -14.93
C LEU A 135 -13.62 3.96 -13.58
N ALA A 136 -14.88 3.70 -13.24
CA ALA A 136 -15.30 2.97 -12.06
C ALA A 136 -16.31 1.89 -12.45
N TYR A 137 -16.49 0.88 -11.59
CA TYR A 137 -17.41 -0.22 -11.83
C TYR A 137 -18.54 -0.21 -10.81
N ASN A 138 -19.78 -0.11 -11.27
CA ASN A 138 -20.98 -0.20 -10.45
C ASN A 138 -21.35 -1.66 -10.23
N LEU A 139 -21.34 -2.11 -8.99
CA LEU A 139 -21.63 -3.49 -8.60
C LEU A 139 -23.12 -3.85 -8.71
N ASN A 140 -24.01 -2.88 -8.55
CA ASN A 140 -25.47 -3.11 -8.65
C ASN A 140 -25.89 -3.26 -10.11
N ASP A 141 -25.40 -2.39 -10.98
CA ASP A 141 -25.72 -2.38 -12.40
C ASP A 141 -24.82 -3.30 -13.23
N LYS A 142 -23.74 -3.81 -12.61
CA LYS A 142 -22.70 -4.60 -13.26
C LYS A 142 -22.13 -3.93 -14.51
N ALA A 143 -21.87 -2.65 -14.42
CA ALA A 143 -21.46 -1.81 -15.53
C ALA A 143 -20.31 -0.88 -15.17
N TRP A 144 -19.41 -0.66 -16.13
CA TRP A 144 -18.41 0.39 -16.07
C TRP A 144 -19.06 1.75 -16.37
N TYR A 145 -18.52 2.79 -15.77
CA TYR A 145 -18.98 4.17 -16.01
C TYR A 145 -17.83 5.17 -15.84
N ASN A 146 -17.99 6.33 -16.43
CA ASN A 146 -17.05 7.44 -16.27
C ASN A 146 -17.04 7.93 -14.82
N ASN A 147 -15.85 8.01 -14.24
CA ASN A 147 -15.60 8.61 -12.94
C ASN A 147 -14.81 9.91 -13.19
N PRO A 148 -15.46 11.08 -13.32
CA PRO A 148 -14.74 12.33 -13.53
C PRO A 148 -13.82 12.61 -12.35
N MET A 149 -12.57 12.93 -12.66
CA MET A 149 -11.52 13.25 -11.68
C MET A 149 -11.63 14.69 -11.20
#